data_55ad481688a7b37cd75f4ae7fd9debd8
#
_entry.id   55ad481688a7b37cd75f4ae7fd9debd8
#
_cell.length_a   1.000
_cell.length_b   1.000
_cell.length_c   1.000
_cell.angle_alpha   90.00
_cell.angle_beta   90.00
_cell.angle_gamma   90.00
#
_symmetry.space_group_name_H-M   'P 1'
#
loop_
_entity.id
_entity.type
_entity.pdbx_description
1 polymer ?
#
loop_
_entity_poly.entity_id
_entity_poly.type
_entity_poly.pdbx_seq_one_letter_code
_entity_poly.pdbx_strand_id
1 'polypeptide(L)'
;MYNRRFTPENIIHIEDNEVFVFGSNLAGSHGGGAARLAYNRFGAVWGQGVGLQGQSYAIPTMHGGVDAIKPYVDEFISFTKLHPELIFLVTKIGCGIAGFKDEEIAPLFEAAIDVENIILPKSFVCVISTAERYVAEMSTMKFKAVRIKLFKEDEEKLKSMTREEKTMFMQKIREEHRYTVIRDED
;
A
#
# COMPACT_ATOMS: atom_id res chain seq x y z
N MET A 1 9.75 -17.98 8.67
CA MET A 1 9.23 -16.60 8.89
C MET A 1 10.31 -15.65 8.45
N TYR A 2 10.12 -14.92 7.37
CA TYR A 2 11.00 -13.83 6.97
C TYR A 2 10.93 -12.75 8.06
N ASN A 3 12.04 -12.50 8.73
CA ASN A 3 12.14 -11.41 9.71
C ASN A 3 12.32 -10.10 8.94
N ARG A 4 11.20 -9.55 8.39
CA ARG A 4 11.22 -8.34 7.60
C ARG A 4 11.51 -7.14 8.51
N ARG A 5 12.54 -6.37 8.17
CA ARG A 5 12.83 -5.08 8.81
C ARG A 5 11.79 -4.05 8.37
N PHE A 6 11.33 -3.20 9.30
CA PHE A 6 10.45 -2.07 9.02
C PHE A 6 11.15 -0.77 9.41
N THR A 7 10.81 0.31 8.72
CA THR A 7 11.25 1.65 9.11
C THR A 7 10.74 1.97 10.52
N PRO A 8 11.61 2.38 11.45
CA PRO A 8 11.20 2.82 12.77
C PRO A 8 10.28 4.04 12.71
N GLU A 9 9.33 4.15 13.63
CA GLU A 9 8.42 5.31 13.68
C GLU A 9 9.16 6.61 14.04
N ASN A 10 10.18 6.51 14.91
CA ASN A 10 11.01 7.62 15.33
C ASN A 10 12.47 7.36 14.94
N ILE A 11 12.93 8.01 13.89
CA ILE A 11 14.32 7.94 13.42
C ILE A 11 15.06 9.16 13.95
N ILE A 12 15.98 8.94 14.89
CA ILE A 12 16.83 9.99 15.46
C ILE A 12 18.30 9.83 15.05
N HIS A 13 18.67 8.66 14.58
CA HIS A 13 19.99 8.28 14.11
C HIS A 13 19.85 7.28 12.96
N ILE A 14 20.76 7.33 12.02
CA ILE A 14 20.89 6.37 10.90
C ILE A 14 22.36 6.01 10.75
N GLU A 15 22.65 4.81 10.21
CA GLU A 15 24.00 4.35 9.93
C GLU A 15 24.58 5.05 8.67
N ASP A 16 25.90 4.95 8.48
CA ASP A 16 26.61 5.65 7.39
C ASP A 16 26.07 5.31 5.98
N ASN A 17 25.57 4.09 5.80
CA ASN A 17 24.98 3.62 4.55
C ASN A 17 23.46 3.69 4.51
N GLU A 18 22.83 4.26 5.52
CA GLU A 18 21.37 4.47 5.55
C GLU A 18 20.97 5.85 5.04
N VAL A 19 19.87 5.91 4.32
CA VAL A 19 19.31 7.12 3.73
C VAL A 19 17.90 7.35 4.28
N PHE A 20 17.66 8.50 4.85
CA PHE A 20 16.37 8.92 5.37
C PHE A 20 15.46 9.42 4.24
N VAL A 21 14.44 8.66 3.87
CA VAL A 21 13.50 9.04 2.79
C VAL A 21 12.31 9.77 3.37
N PHE A 22 12.05 11.00 2.89
CA PHE A 22 11.05 11.88 3.45
C PHE A 22 10.16 12.56 2.41
N GLY A 23 8.94 12.90 2.82
CA GLY A 23 8.01 13.70 2.02
C GLY A 23 8.43 15.17 2.01
N SER A 24 8.56 15.73 0.80
CA SER A 24 8.96 17.11 0.55
C SER A 24 7.90 17.88 -0.24
N ASN A 25 8.28 19.03 -0.75
CA ASN A 25 7.57 19.80 -1.77
C ASN A 25 8.55 20.21 -2.89
N LEU A 26 8.03 20.55 -4.06
CA LEU A 26 8.86 20.89 -5.23
C LEU A 26 9.80 22.09 -4.98
N ALA A 27 9.41 23.02 -4.11
CA ALA A 27 10.25 24.17 -3.76
C ALA A 27 11.40 23.83 -2.79
N GLY A 28 11.43 22.58 -2.26
CA GLY A 28 12.45 22.18 -1.29
C GLY A 28 12.38 22.94 0.04
N SER A 29 11.20 23.41 0.42
CA SER A 29 11.00 24.11 1.69
C SER A 29 10.84 23.08 2.81
N HIS A 30 11.91 22.84 3.57
CA HIS A 30 11.98 21.79 4.60
C HIS A 30 11.61 22.34 6.01
N GLY A 31 10.50 23.11 6.10
CA GLY A 31 10.12 23.84 7.31
C GLY A 31 9.44 23.01 8.41
N GLY A 32 8.95 21.80 8.13
CA GLY A 32 8.16 21.01 9.10
C GLY A 32 8.33 19.51 8.97
N GLY A 33 7.87 18.78 10.01
CA GLY A 33 7.79 17.32 10.01
C GLY A 33 9.10 16.61 9.68
N ALA A 34 9.01 15.53 8.91
CA ALA A 34 10.17 14.73 8.48
C ALA A 34 11.15 15.54 7.61
N ALA A 35 10.65 16.48 6.79
CA ALA A 35 11.51 17.35 5.99
C ALA A 35 12.43 18.25 6.86
N ARG A 36 11.89 18.80 7.95
CA ARG A 36 12.72 19.59 8.90
C ARG A 36 13.76 18.73 9.61
N LEU A 37 13.39 17.50 9.97
CA LEU A 37 14.33 16.54 10.55
C LEU A 37 15.45 16.19 9.57
N ALA A 38 15.12 15.91 8.30
CA ALA A 38 16.08 15.67 7.24
C ALA A 38 17.05 16.83 7.06
N TYR A 39 16.54 18.06 7.02
CA TYR A 39 17.34 19.28 6.92
C TYR A 39 18.31 19.46 8.11
N ASN A 40 17.81 19.26 9.34
CA ASN A 40 18.59 19.50 10.54
C ASN A 40 19.63 18.42 10.84
N ARG A 41 19.44 17.16 10.35
CA ARG A 41 20.24 16.01 10.80
C ARG A 41 20.82 15.16 9.69
N PHE A 42 20.16 15.07 8.54
CA PHE A 42 20.50 14.10 7.50
C PHE A 42 20.92 14.75 6.18
N GLY A 43 21.28 16.03 6.22
CA GLY A 43 21.91 16.73 5.10
C GLY A 43 20.97 17.10 3.96
N ALA A 44 19.64 17.16 4.20
CA ALA A 44 18.73 17.71 3.21
C ALA A 44 19.05 19.20 2.95
N VAL A 45 18.92 19.61 1.69
CA VAL A 45 19.31 20.94 1.22
C VAL A 45 18.06 21.80 1.01
N TRP A 46 18.04 22.99 1.63
CA TRP A 46 16.95 23.94 1.41
C TRP A 46 16.91 24.38 -0.05
N GLY A 47 15.74 24.31 -0.69
CA GLY A 47 15.56 24.60 -2.11
C GLY A 47 15.67 23.37 -3.02
N GLN A 48 16.05 22.21 -2.50
CA GLN A 48 16.07 20.95 -3.26
C GLN A 48 14.91 20.05 -2.82
N GLY A 49 13.87 19.97 -3.64
CA GLY A 49 12.64 19.22 -3.31
C GLY A 49 12.63 17.75 -3.74
N VAL A 50 13.61 17.29 -4.54
CA VAL A 50 13.65 15.96 -5.15
C VAL A 50 15.03 15.34 -5.05
N GLY A 51 15.08 14.02 -4.84
CA GLY A 51 16.28 13.22 -4.99
C GLY A 51 17.19 13.16 -3.76
N LEU A 52 18.37 12.56 -3.96
CA LEU A 52 19.39 12.35 -2.92
C LEU A 52 20.06 13.66 -2.54
N GLN A 53 20.24 13.88 -1.24
CA GLN A 53 20.90 15.03 -0.65
C GLN A 53 21.46 14.67 0.73
N GLY A 54 22.77 14.64 0.86
CA GLY A 54 23.45 14.09 2.04
C GLY A 54 23.01 12.65 2.31
N GLN A 55 22.62 12.36 3.55
CA GLN A 55 22.03 11.06 3.94
C GLN A 55 20.49 11.09 3.90
N SER A 56 19.89 11.88 2.99
CA SER A 56 18.44 11.92 2.86
C SER A 56 18.00 11.90 1.39
N TYR A 57 16.78 11.44 1.13
CA TYR A 57 16.17 11.42 -0.19
C TYR A 57 14.77 12.05 -0.12
N ALA A 58 14.55 13.08 -0.94
CA ALA A 58 13.32 13.85 -0.95
C ALA A 58 12.35 13.35 -2.03
N ILE A 59 11.10 13.09 -1.64
CA ILE A 59 9.99 12.76 -2.55
C ILE A 59 8.90 13.83 -2.38
N PRO A 60 8.60 14.67 -3.39
CA PRO A 60 7.59 15.71 -3.27
C PRO A 60 6.18 15.12 -3.17
N THR A 61 5.42 15.58 -2.18
CA THR A 61 4.07 15.06 -1.86
C THR A 61 3.01 16.17 -1.76
N MET A 62 3.37 17.45 -2.04
CA MET A 62 2.52 18.61 -1.81
C MET A 62 2.22 19.41 -3.09
N HIS A 63 2.11 18.75 -4.24
CA HIS A 63 1.91 19.43 -5.53
C HIS A 63 0.77 18.84 -6.36
N GLY A 64 -0.14 18.09 -5.74
CA GLY A 64 -1.28 17.46 -6.38
C GLY A 64 -1.78 16.25 -5.63
N GLY A 65 -2.59 15.42 -6.29
CA GLY A 65 -3.06 14.14 -5.75
C GLY A 65 -2.02 13.03 -5.82
N VAL A 66 -2.43 11.83 -5.46
CA VAL A 66 -1.60 10.61 -5.44
C VAL A 66 -0.92 10.36 -6.80
N ASP A 67 -1.64 10.59 -7.89
CA ASP A 67 -1.11 10.41 -9.26
C ASP A 67 0.08 11.34 -9.57
N ALA A 68 0.11 12.53 -8.95
CA ALA A 68 1.24 13.45 -9.11
C ALA A 68 2.49 13.00 -8.33
N ILE A 69 2.32 12.21 -7.26
CA ILE A 69 3.40 11.67 -6.43
C ILE A 69 4.04 10.45 -7.09
N LYS A 70 3.23 9.64 -7.79
CA LYS A 70 3.65 8.36 -8.36
C LYS A 70 4.96 8.42 -9.18
N PRO A 71 5.16 9.36 -10.14
CA PRO A 71 6.40 9.42 -10.91
C PRO A 71 7.66 9.57 -10.06
N TYR A 72 7.58 10.33 -8.95
CA TYR A 72 8.71 10.53 -8.04
C TYR A 72 9.01 9.29 -7.18
N VAL A 73 7.98 8.51 -6.85
CA VAL A 73 8.17 7.20 -6.20
C VAL A 73 8.78 6.19 -7.17
N ASP A 74 8.34 6.16 -8.43
CA ASP A 74 8.89 5.29 -9.47
C ASP A 74 10.38 5.64 -9.75
N GLU A 75 10.72 6.94 -9.80
CA GLU A 75 12.10 7.42 -9.91
C GLU A 75 12.94 7.00 -8.69
N PHE A 76 12.41 7.16 -7.49
CA PHE A 76 13.05 6.71 -6.25
C PHE A 76 13.35 5.21 -6.30
N ILE A 77 12.37 4.36 -6.63
CA ILE A 77 12.56 2.90 -6.72
C ILE A 77 13.62 2.55 -7.76
N SER A 78 13.63 3.25 -8.89
CA SER A 78 14.64 3.06 -9.93
C SER A 78 16.03 3.47 -9.45
N PHE A 79 16.13 4.58 -8.72
CA PHE A 79 17.36 5.06 -8.10
C PHE A 79 17.92 4.06 -7.09
N THR A 80 17.09 3.49 -6.21
CA THR A 80 17.55 2.54 -5.19
C THR A 80 18.17 1.27 -5.79
N LYS A 81 17.64 0.79 -6.92
CA LYS A 81 18.17 -0.38 -7.63
C LYS A 81 19.57 -0.15 -8.22
N LEU A 82 19.93 1.10 -8.47
CA LEU A 82 21.26 1.50 -8.94
C LEU A 82 22.26 1.73 -7.80
N HIS A 83 21.76 1.77 -6.56
CA HIS A 83 22.57 2.01 -5.35
C HIS A 83 22.35 0.90 -4.30
N PRO A 84 22.74 -0.35 -4.60
CA PRO A 84 22.56 -1.47 -3.69
C PRO A 84 23.40 -1.37 -2.41
N GLU A 85 24.41 -0.52 -2.38
CA GLU A 85 25.26 -0.22 -1.22
C GLU A 85 24.55 0.63 -0.16
N LEU A 86 23.46 1.31 -0.51
CA LEU A 86 22.67 2.16 0.38
C LEU A 86 21.39 1.46 0.84
N ILE A 87 20.94 1.75 2.04
CA ILE A 87 19.68 1.27 2.61
C ILE A 87 18.75 2.44 2.80
N PHE A 88 17.57 2.40 2.20
CA PHE A 88 16.61 3.49 2.18
C PHE A 88 15.50 3.29 3.20
N LEU A 89 15.49 4.10 4.26
CA LEU A 89 14.49 4.09 5.31
C LEU A 89 13.32 5.01 4.94
N VAL A 90 12.29 4.46 4.33
CA VAL A 90 11.12 5.24 3.89
C VAL A 90 10.26 5.60 5.09
N THR A 91 10.04 6.90 5.34
CA THR A 91 9.07 7.36 6.33
C THR A 91 7.65 7.31 5.78
N LYS A 92 6.64 7.62 6.59
CA LYS A 92 5.23 7.76 6.13
C LYS A 92 5.07 9.03 5.28
N ILE A 93 5.70 9.05 4.11
CA ILE A 93 5.66 10.20 3.21
C ILE A 93 4.21 10.54 2.83
N GLY A 94 3.90 11.83 2.74
CA GLY A 94 2.56 12.28 2.40
C GLY A 94 1.51 12.14 3.51
N CYS A 95 1.73 11.28 4.51
CA CYS A 95 0.72 11.00 5.55
C CYS A 95 0.76 11.97 6.76
N GLY A 96 1.61 12.99 6.69
CA GLY A 96 1.68 14.05 7.70
C GLY A 96 1.01 15.33 7.22
N ILE A 97 1.82 16.38 6.98
CA ILE A 97 1.35 17.73 6.58
C ILE A 97 0.58 17.71 5.26
N ALA A 98 0.92 16.82 4.32
CA ALA A 98 0.20 16.68 3.05
C ALA A 98 -1.19 16.04 3.20
N GLY A 99 -1.48 15.37 4.32
CA GLY A 99 -2.82 14.94 4.72
C GLY A 99 -3.34 13.66 4.07
N PHE A 100 -2.51 12.93 3.34
CA PHE A 100 -2.89 11.62 2.77
C PHE A 100 -2.97 10.54 3.84
N LYS A 101 -3.71 9.47 3.53
CA LYS A 101 -3.78 8.27 4.37
C LYS A 101 -2.78 7.21 3.89
N ASP A 102 -2.43 6.27 4.78
CA ASP A 102 -1.54 5.15 4.44
C ASP A 102 -2.09 4.34 3.25
N GLU A 103 -3.44 4.15 3.16
CA GLU A 103 -4.11 3.44 2.08
C GLU A 103 -3.99 4.12 0.71
N GLU A 104 -3.76 5.44 0.69
CA GLU A 104 -3.59 6.20 -0.54
C GLU A 104 -2.14 6.20 -1.03
N ILE A 105 -1.18 6.24 -0.12
CA ILE A 105 0.26 6.34 -0.45
C ILE A 105 0.94 4.98 -0.56
N ALA A 106 0.61 4.03 0.31
CA ALA A 106 1.28 2.72 0.34
C ALA A 106 1.23 1.99 -1.02
N PRO A 107 0.13 2.00 -1.80
CA PRO A 107 0.09 1.34 -3.12
C PRO A 107 1.13 1.86 -4.11
N LEU A 108 1.60 3.10 -3.98
CA LEU A 108 2.67 3.66 -4.81
C LEU A 108 4.00 2.91 -4.63
N PHE A 109 4.18 2.25 -3.48
CA PHE A 109 5.37 1.48 -3.11
C PHE A 109 5.23 -0.03 -3.33
N GLU A 110 4.19 -0.50 -4.05
CA GLU A 110 4.00 -1.92 -4.35
C GLU A 110 5.25 -2.53 -5.01
N ALA A 111 5.81 -1.85 -6.01
CA ALA A 111 7.03 -2.29 -6.70
C ALA A 111 8.31 -2.25 -5.83
N ALA A 112 8.25 -1.64 -4.65
CA ALA A 112 9.35 -1.58 -3.69
C ALA A 112 9.32 -2.73 -2.67
N ILE A 113 8.24 -3.52 -2.62
CA ILE A 113 8.03 -4.49 -1.54
C ILE A 113 9.10 -5.57 -1.50
N ASP A 114 9.62 -5.98 -2.65
CA ASP A 114 10.65 -7.00 -2.80
C ASP A 114 12.04 -6.42 -3.10
N VAL A 115 12.21 -5.09 -3.02
CA VAL A 115 13.51 -4.44 -3.19
C VAL A 115 14.24 -4.46 -1.85
N GLU A 116 15.34 -5.24 -1.77
CA GLU A 116 16.02 -5.59 -0.51
C GLU A 116 16.53 -4.37 0.27
N ASN A 117 16.98 -3.34 -0.43
CA ASN A 117 17.54 -2.12 0.17
C ASN A 117 16.52 -1.01 0.40
N ILE A 118 15.21 -1.29 0.22
CA ILE A 118 14.12 -0.38 0.61
C ILE A 118 13.43 -0.92 1.86
N ILE A 119 13.47 -0.15 2.93
CA ILE A 119 12.80 -0.47 4.18
C ILE A 119 11.56 0.41 4.28
N LEU A 120 10.39 -0.21 4.28
CA LEU A 120 9.09 0.47 4.31
C LEU A 120 8.52 0.57 5.73
N PRO A 121 7.65 1.56 6.01
CA PRO A 121 6.83 1.58 7.23
C PRO A 121 5.99 0.30 7.35
N LYS A 122 5.84 -0.21 8.56
CA LYS A 122 5.02 -1.40 8.83
C LYS A 122 3.58 -1.25 8.28
N SER A 123 2.99 -0.07 8.45
CA SER A 123 1.64 0.22 7.95
C SER A 123 1.53 0.13 6.44
N PHE A 124 2.54 0.63 5.68
CA PHE A 124 2.56 0.52 4.23
C PHE A 124 2.63 -0.95 3.79
N VAL A 125 3.52 -1.72 4.41
CA VAL A 125 3.61 -3.16 4.12
C VAL A 125 2.29 -3.88 4.43
N CYS A 126 1.62 -3.54 5.53
CA CYS A 126 0.30 -4.12 5.85
C CYS A 126 -0.74 -3.80 4.77
N VAL A 127 -0.81 -2.56 4.29
CA VAL A 127 -1.75 -2.17 3.23
C VAL A 127 -1.48 -2.95 1.94
N ILE A 128 -0.23 -2.96 1.48
CA ILE A 128 0.18 -3.65 0.24
C ILE A 128 -0.09 -5.15 0.34
N SER A 129 0.35 -5.81 1.42
CA SER A 129 0.18 -7.26 1.61
C SER A 129 -1.28 -7.67 1.77
N THR A 130 -2.14 -6.79 2.32
CA THR A 130 -3.58 -7.06 2.39
C THR A 130 -4.21 -7.00 1.00
N ALA A 131 -3.81 -6.04 0.17
CA ALA A 131 -4.28 -5.94 -1.21
C ALA A 131 -3.82 -7.15 -2.04
N GLU A 132 -2.55 -7.56 -1.94
CA GLU A 132 -2.02 -8.74 -2.61
C GLU A 132 -2.75 -10.03 -2.18
N ARG A 133 -2.99 -10.21 -0.88
CA ARG A 133 -3.76 -11.35 -0.37
C ARG A 133 -5.18 -11.33 -0.91
N TYR A 134 -5.85 -10.18 -0.94
CA TYR A 134 -7.19 -10.05 -1.48
C TYR A 134 -7.22 -10.38 -2.98
N VAL A 135 -6.26 -9.88 -3.76
CA VAL A 135 -6.12 -10.21 -5.19
C VAL A 135 -5.80 -11.69 -5.39
N ALA A 136 -4.90 -12.26 -4.58
CA ALA A 136 -4.57 -13.70 -4.62
C ALA A 136 -5.77 -14.56 -4.23
N GLU A 137 -6.50 -14.18 -3.16
CA GLU A 137 -7.73 -14.84 -2.75
C GLU A 137 -8.82 -14.71 -3.82
N MET A 138 -9.00 -13.54 -4.43
CA MET A 138 -9.91 -13.34 -5.56
C MET A 138 -9.47 -14.12 -6.82
N SER A 139 -8.16 -14.26 -7.04
CA SER A 139 -7.60 -15.02 -8.16
C SER A 139 -7.70 -16.53 -7.95
N THR A 140 -7.54 -16.99 -6.70
CA THR A 140 -7.76 -18.41 -6.31
C THR A 140 -9.24 -18.72 -6.15
N MET A 141 -10.07 -17.72 -5.80
CA MET A 141 -11.53 -17.76 -5.90
C MET A 141 -12.03 -17.71 -7.35
N LYS A 142 -11.13 -17.75 -8.35
CA LYS A 142 -11.53 -18.09 -9.70
C LYS A 142 -12.22 -19.45 -9.64
N PHE A 143 -13.53 -19.34 -9.28
CA PHE A 143 -14.56 -20.29 -9.61
C PHE A 143 -14.24 -21.75 -9.26
N LYS A 144 -13.99 -22.08 -7.99
CA LYS A 144 -14.83 -23.14 -7.45
C LYS A 144 -16.19 -22.47 -7.31
N ALA A 145 -17.03 -22.60 -8.32
CA ALA A 145 -18.43 -22.29 -8.19
C ALA A 145 -18.90 -23.14 -7.00
N VAL A 146 -19.05 -22.49 -5.86
CA VAL A 146 -19.58 -23.17 -4.67
C VAL A 146 -20.99 -23.54 -5.08
N ARG A 147 -21.18 -24.79 -5.47
CA ARG A 147 -22.51 -25.32 -5.76
C ARG A 147 -23.24 -25.31 -4.43
N ILE A 148 -24.18 -24.41 -4.32
CA ILE A 148 -25.08 -24.35 -3.17
C ILE A 148 -26.37 -25.05 -3.55
N LYS A 149 -26.87 -25.91 -2.66
CA LYS A 149 -28.18 -26.49 -2.76
C LYS A 149 -29.13 -25.63 -1.94
N LEU A 150 -30.05 -25.00 -2.61
CA LEU A 150 -31.12 -24.24 -1.96
C LEU A 150 -32.18 -25.19 -1.38
N PHE A 151 -32.94 -24.72 -0.41
CA PHE A 151 -34.11 -25.42 0.02
C PHE A 151 -35.18 -25.37 -1.08
N LYS A 152 -35.95 -26.44 -1.24
CA LYS A 152 -36.94 -26.59 -2.33
C LYS A 152 -37.89 -25.40 -2.45
N GLU A 153 -38.31 -24.82 -1.31
CA GLU A 153 -39.18 -23.65 -1.26
C GLU A 153 -38.56 -22.38 -1.88
N ASP A 154 -37.23 -22.24 -1.74
CA ASP A 154 -36.49 -21.09 -2.29
C ASP A 154 -36.17 -21.29 -3.77
N GLU A 155 -35.96 -22.52 -4.22
CA GLU A 155 -35.83 -22.86 -5.64
C GLU A 155 -37.12 -22.56 -6.42
N GLU A 156 -38.28 -22.86 -5.85
CA GLU A 156 -39.58 -22.56 -6.47
C GLU A 156 -39.82 -21.05 -6.57
N LYS A 157 -39.48 -20.28 -5.53
CA LYS A 157 -39.58 -18.83 -5.55
C LYS A 157 -38.70 -18.18 -6.61
N LEU A 158 -37.49 -18.69 -6.80
CA LEU A 158 -36.55 -18.17 -7.80
C LEU A 158 -37.07 -18.32 -9.24
N LYS A 159 -37.91 -19.32 -9.54
CA LYS A 159 -38.41 -19.55 -10.90
C LYS A 159 -39.26 -18.39 -11.43
N SER A 160 -39.99 -17.71 -10.55
CA SER A 160 -40.93 -16.62 -10.91
C SER A 160 -40.33 -15.20 -10.84
N MET A 161 -39.11 -15.05 -10.37
CA MET A 161 -38.46 -13.77 -10.13
C MET A 161 -37.73 -13.23 -11.36
N THR A 162 -37.70 -11.91 -11.51
CA THR A 162 -36.84 -11.19 -12.47
C THR A 162 -35.35 -11.33 -12.08
N ARG A 163 -34.45 -10.88 -12.97
CA ARG A 163 -33.00 -10.95 -12.71
C ARG A 163 -32.59 -10.13 -11.50
N GLU A 164 -33.16 -8.95 -11.30
CA GLU A 164 -32.86 -8.05 -10.18
C GLU A 164 -33.40 -8.62 -8.86
N GLU A 165 -34.63 -9.11 -8.85
CA GLU A 165 -35.22 -9.78 -7.70
C GLU A 165 -34.45 -11.03 -7.29
N LYS A 166 -33.97 -11.84 -8.25
CA LYS A 166 -33.07 -12.99 -7.99
C LYS A 166 -31.80 -12.58 -7.27
N THR A 167 -31.18 -11.46 -7.67
CA THR A 167 -29.95 -10.98 -7.07
C THR A 167 -30.18 -10.61 -5.60
N MET A 168 -31.23 -9.84 -5.31
CA MET A 168 -31.58 -9.45 -3.94
C MET A 168 -31.99 -10.66 -3.09
N PHE A 169 -32.75 -11.58 -3.65
CA PHE A 169 -33.19 -12.79 -2.96
C PHE A 169 -32.02 -13.73 -2.61
N MET A 170 -31.06 -13.91 -3.53
CA MET A 170 -29.84 -14.68 -3.29
C MET A 170 -28.93 -14.06 -2.24
N GLN A 171 -28.89 -12.72 -2.17
CA GLN A 171 -28.17 -12.02 -1.10
C GLN A 171 -28.81 -12.32 0.25
N LYS A 172 -30.13 -12.22 0.34
CA LYS A 172 -30.89 -12.54 1.58
C LYS A 172 -30.70 -13.98 2.04
N ILE A 173 -30.73 -14.95 1.09
CA ILE A 173 -30.45 -16.36 1.37
C ILE A 173 -29.05 -16.56 1.97
N ARG A 174 -28.05 -15.81 1.46
CA ARG A 174 -26.67 -15.86 1.97
C ARG A 174 -26.57 -15.29 3.39
N GLU A 175 -27.22 -14.18 3.65
CA GLU A 175 -27.25 -13.52 4.96
C GLU A 175 -27.96 -14.41 6.00
N GLU A 176 -29.04 -15.09 5.62
CA GLU A 176 -29.81 -15.99 6.47
C GLU A 176 -29.24 -17.41 6.56
N HIS A 177 -28.13 -17.72 5.84
CA HIS A 177 -27.50 -19.05 5.74
C HIS A 177 -28.47 -20.17 5.34
N ARG A 178 -29.45 -19.87 4.48
CA ARG A 178 -30.49 -20.80 4.01
C ARG A 178 -30.06 -21.58 2.78
N TYR A 179 -28.90 -22.24 2.85
CA TYR A 179 -28.36 -23.09 1.79
C TYR A 179 -27.45 -24.17 2.35
N THR A 180 -27.26 -25.25 1.58
CA THR A 180 -26.25 -26.26 1.87
C THR A 180 -25.13 -26.16 0.83
N VAL A 181 -23.89 -26.14 1.28
CA VAL A 181 -22.71 -26.17 0.40
C VAL A 181 -22.52 -27.61 -0.09
N ILE A 182 -22.58 -27.81 -1.38
CA ILE A 182 -22.21 -29.09 -2.01
C ILE A 182 -20.69 -29.05 -2.16
N ARG A 183 -19.98 -29.88 -1.41
CA ARG A 183 -18.56 -30.14 -1.65
C ARG A 183 -18.49 -31.28 -2.65
N ASP A 184 -17.82 -31.05 -3.81
CA ASP A 184 -17.44 -32.17 -4.66
C ASP A 184 -16.39 -32.96 -3.84
N GLU A 185 -16.77 -34.11 -3.34
CA GLU A 185 -15.81 -35.07 -2.82
C GLU A 185 -14.96 -35.54 -4.00
N ASP A 186 -13.63 -35.49 -3.83
CA ASP A 186 -12.60 -35.91 -4.79
C ASP A 186 -12.80 -37.34 -5.30
#